data_6cec70c40e42991b120d8f3bb770a5e4
#
_entry.id   6cec70c40e42991b120d8f3bb770a5e4
#
_cell.length_a   1.000
_cell.length_b   1.000
_cell.length_c   1.000
_cell.angle_alpha   90.00
_cell.angle_beta   90.00
_cell.angle_gamma   90.00
#
_symmetry.space_group_name_H-M   'P 1'
#
loop_
_entity.id
_entity.type
_entity.pdbx_description
1 polymer ?
#
loop_
_entity_poly.entity_id
_entity_poly.type
_entity_poly.pdbx_seq_one_letter_code
_entity_poly.pdbx_strand_id
1 'polypeptide(L)'
;MLEYLEDSGKEVVVAIDEFQQIREYPDVQMEALLRTYIQPLHHVRFIFCGSKKHIMTDMFANAKKPFYESTTNVPLGKLHEETYGGFISGLFLEYGKVIGEDLVKDIIVWTRDHTYYTQSLCNEVFGISGEKVTAEDVRKAKRTLLSLNTDRFLEIKRITTPSQWKLLKAVAKEGEVRKPTSAAFLSKHGLTSGPAVLKSLKSLVDKELILETLTLEGSIYSVYNVFLSRYLENL
;
A
#
# COMPACT_ATOMS: atom_id res chain seq x y z
N MET A 1 22.73 6.13 23.67
CA MET A 1 22.67 5.02 22.69
C MET A 1 23.38 5.39 21.38
N LEU A 2 23.05 6.49 20.72
CA LEU A 2 23.70 6.89 19.46
C LEU A 2 25.19 7.16 19.63
N GLU A 3 25.59 7.88 20.68
CA GLU A 3 26.99 8.11 21.04
C GLU A 3 27.76 6.80 21.26
N TYR A 4 27.16 5.84 21.95
CA TYR A 4 27.76 4.51 22.14
C TYR A 4 28.01 3.79 20.82
N LEU A 5 27.10 3.92 19.85
CA LEU A 5 27.28 3.32 18.52
C LEU A 5 28.40 4.01 17.74
N GLU A 6 28.48 5.34 17.81
CA GLU A 6 29.56 6.13 17.19
C GLU A 6 30.92 5.78 17.78
N ASP A 7 31.01 5.75 19.12
CA ASP A 7 32.26 5.47 19.86
C ASP A 7 32.75 4.02 19.67
N SER A 8 31.88 3.12 19.16
CA SER A 8 32.29 1.74 18.88
C SER A 8 33.35 1.63 17.77
N GLY A 9 33.52 2.68 16.96
CA GLY A 9 34.41 2.70 15.79
C GLY A 9 34.03 1.73 14.67
N LYS A 10 32.82 1.15 14.72
CA LYS A 10 32.29 0.25 13.69
C LYS A 10 31.32 1.01 12.80
N GLU A 11 31.30 0.65 11.51
CA GLU A 11 30.24 1.10 10.62
C GLU A 11 28.92 0.45 11.05
N VAL A 12 27.95 1.26 11.47
CA VAL A 12 26.65 0.82 11.98
C VAL A 12 25.54 1.36 11.07
N VAL A 13 24.55 0.54 10.76
CA VAL A 13 23.32 0.96 10.07
C VAL A 13 22.15 0.83 11.02
N VAL A 14 21.44 1.93 11.22
CA VAL A 14 20.22 2.02 12.04
C VAL A 14 19.04 2.25 11.12
N ALA A 15 18.13 1.27 11.03
CA ALA A 15 16.87 1.41 10.31
C ALA A 15 15.75 1.80 11.28
N ILE A 16 15.01 2.85 10.95
CA ILE A 16 13.86 3.33 11.72
C ILE A 16 12.63 3.20 10.83
N ASP A 17 11.74 2.28 11.22
CA ASP A 17 10.48 2.06 10.53
C ASP A 17 9.39 3.01 11.02
N GLU A 18 8.38 3.26 10.17
CA GLU A 18 7.28 4.21 10.42
C GLU A 18 7.76 5.58 10.92
N PHE A 19 8.87 6.07 10.34
CA PHE A 19 9.55 7.29 10.78
C PHE A 19 8.64 8.52 10.84
N GLN A 20 7.59 8.58 10.02
CA GLN A 20 6.61 9.67 10.06
C GLN A 20 5.89 9.81 11.41
N GLN A 21 5.90 8.77 12.26
CA GLN A 21 5.29 8.84 13.59
C GLN A 21 6.00 9.82 14.52
N ILE A 22 7.24 10.21 14.22
CA ILE A 22 7.95 11.25 14.97
C ILE A 22 7.17 12.59 15.02
N ARG A 23 6.28 12.82 14.04
CA ARG A 23 5.43 14.02 13.98
C ARG A 23 4.23 13.99 14.93
N GLU A 24 3.91 12.83 15.48
CA GLU A 24 2.80 12.64 16.42
C GLU A 24 3.23 12.94 17.87
N TYR A 25 4.55 13.12 18.12
CA TYR A 25 5.03 13.54 19.41
C TYR A 25 4.60 14.99 19.70
N PRO A 26 4.14 15.29 20.93
CA PRO A 26 3.59 16.61 21.29
C PRO A 26 4.65 17.73 21.25
N ASP A 27 5.92 17.39 21.35
CA ASP A 27 7.01 18.35 21.28
C ASP A 27 7.26 18.75 19.83
N VAL A 28 6.94 19.99 19.50
CA VAL A 28 6.94 20.57 18.16
C VAL A 28 8.31 20.52 17.46
N GLN A 29 9.38 20.17 18.15
CA GLN A 29 10.76 20.20 17.65
C GLN A 29 11.44 18.82 17.59
N MET A 30 10.69 17.73 17.70
CA MET A 30 11.31 16.40 17.75
C MET A 30 12.11 16.07 16.47
N GLU A 31 11.66 16.50 15.28
CA GLU A 31 12.42 16.37 14.04
C GLU A 31 13.76 17.12 14.12
N ALA A 32 13.75 18.36 14.62
CA ALA A 32 14.95 19.18 14.75
C ALA A 32 15.91 18.61 15.83
N LEU A 33 15.35 18.18 16.96
CA LEU A 33 16.11 17.54 18.04
C LEU A 33 16.82 16.27 17.55
N LEU A 34 16.09 15.38 16.88
CA LEU A 34 16.68 14.15 16.35
C LEU A 34 17.79 14.46 15.34
N ARG A 35 17.61 15.46 14.49
CA ARG A 35 18.64 15.88 13.53
C ARG A 35 19.93 16.31 14.25
N THR A 36 19.84 17.07 15.36
CA THR A 36 21.04 17.49 16.10
C THR A 36 21.85 16.32 16.66
N TYR A 37 21.19 15.22 17.01
CA TYR A 37 21.87 13.99 17.45
C TYR A 37 22.42 13.14 16.31
N ILE A 38 21.79 13.17 15.14
CA ILE A 38 22.20 12.35 13.98
C ILE A 38 23.32 13.02 13.18
N GLN A 39 23.26 14.35 13.04
CA GLN A 39 24.16 15.10 12.16
C GLN A 39 25.67 14.96 12.50
N PRO A 40 26.10 14.89 13.77
CA PRO A 40 27.52 14.74 14.11
C PRO A 40 28.06 13.32 13.99
N LEU A 41 27.21 12.32 13.68
CA LEU A 41 27.63 10.92 13.61
C LEU A 41 28.30 10.62 12.25
N HIS A 42 29.46 9.98 12.29
CA HIS A 42 30.26 9.65 11.11
C HIS A 42 30.26 8.15 10.79
N HIS A 43 30.18 7.31 11.81
CA HIS A 43 30.18 5.85 11.70
C HIS A 43 28.76 5.23 11.70
N VAL A 44 27.74 6.03 12.01
CA VAL A 44 26.34 5.56 12.01
C VAL A 44 25.60 6.08 10.79
N ARG A 45 25.05 5.16 10.00
CA ARG A 45 24.18 5.45 8.85
C ARG A 45 22.73 5.19 9.22
N PHE A 46 21.81 5.99 8.66
CA PHE A 46 20.38 5.86 8.95
C PHE A 46 19.59 5.50 7.71
N ILE A 47 18.63 4.59 7.88
CA ILE A 47 17.59 4.27 6.91
C ILE A 47 16.25 4.64 7.55
N PHE A 48 15.55 5.62 6.97
CA PHE A 48 14.24 6.03 7.42
C PHE A 48 13.19 5.40 6.51
N CYS A 49 12.36 4.49 7.04
CA CYS A 49 11.26 3.88 6.33
C CYS A 49 9.93 4.50 6.77
N GLY A 50 8.96 4.57 5.88
CA GLY A 50 7.63 5.07 6.21
C GLY A 50 6.61 4.73 5.12
N SER A 51 5.42 4.37 5.55
CA SER A 51 4.30 3.99 4.68
C SER A 51 3.51 5.21 4.16
N LYS A 52 3.48 6.31 4.90
CA LYS A 52 2.77 7.55 4.54
C LYS A 52 3.63 8.42 3.62
N LYS A 53 3.67 8.06 2.33
CA LYS A 53 4.54 8.70 1.32
C LYS A 53 4.49 10.23 1.32
N HIS A 54 3.29 10.83 1.44
CA HIS A 54 3.14 12.29 1.44
C HIS A 54 3.80 12.95 2.65
N ILE A 55 3.74 12.31 3.83
CA ILE A 55 4.39 12.80 5.04
C ILE A 55 5.91 12.67 4.92
N MET A 56 6.41 11.51 4.48
CA MET A 56 7.83 11.30 4.24
C MET A 56 8.38 12.32 3.22
N THR A 57 7.67 12.55 2.12
CA THR A 57 8.06 13.56 1.13
C THR A 57 8.11 14.96 1.75
N ASP A 58 7.11 15.36 2.56
CA ASP A 58 7.13 16.65 3.24
C ASP A 58 8.32 16.77 4.22
N MET A 59 8.67 15.69 4.92
CA MET A 59 9.80 15.71 5.88
C MET A 59 11.17 15.90 5.20
N PHE A 60 11.40 15.28 4.04
CA PHE A 60 12.71 15.21 3.40
C PHE A 60 12.86 16.11 2.16
N ALA A 61 11.77 16.52 1.51
CA ALA A 61 11.80 17.35 0.31
C ALA A 61 11.31 18.79 0.52
N ASN A 62 10.73 19.12 1.67
CA ASN A 62 10.28 20.48 1.97
C ASN A 62 11.41 21.30 2.61
N ALA A 63 11.83 22.40 1.94
CA ALA A 63 12.91 23.28 2.39
C ALA A 63 12.71 23.89 3.79
N LYS A 64 11.48 23.88 4.32
CA LYS A 64 11.19 24.39 5.67
C LYS A 64 11.35 23.33 6.78
N LYS A 65 11.71 22.10 6.41
CA LYS A 65 11.79 20.97 7.35
C LYS A 65 13.23 20.68 7.78
N PRO A 66 13.42 20.19 9.02
CA PRO A 66 14.75 19.91 9.55
C PRO A 66 15.56 18.91 8.70
N PHE A 67 14.90 17.88 8.15
CA PHE A 67 15.56 16.83 7.35
C PHE A 67 15.67 17.16 5.85
N TYR A 68 15.39 18.40 5.44
CA TYR A 68 15.49 18.79 4.03
C TYR A 68 16.86 18.44 3.43
N GLU A 69 16.86 17.74 2.29
CA GLU A 69 18.06 17.31 1.56
C GLU A 69 19.13 16.57 2.39
N SER A 70 18.73 15.98 3.52
CA SER A 70 19.66 15.24 4.38
C SER A 70 19.79 13.75 4.04
N THR A 71 19.02 13.26 3.07
CA THR A 71 18.94 11.84 2.70
C THR A 71 18.81 11.65 1.20
N THR A 72 19.22 10.48 0.71
CA THR A 72 18.89 10.02 -0.63
C THR A 72 17.56 9.29 -0.59
N ASN A 73 16.59 9.72 -1.39
CA ASN A 73 15.29 9.08 -1.48
C ASN A 73 15.37 7.83 -2.38
N VAL A 74 14.96 6.68 -1.84
CA VAL A 74 14.86 5.42 -2.56
C VAL A 74 13.38 5.02 -2.65
N PRO A 75 12.67 5.32 -3.75
CA PRO A 75 11.29 4.95 -3.90
C PRO A 75 11.18 3.44 -4.12
N LEU A 76 10.44 2.75 -3.24
CA LEU A 76 10.08 1.36 -3.45
C LEU A 76 8.85 1.30 -4.37
N GLY A 77 9.05 0.78 -5.56
CA GLY A 77 8.01 0.51 -6.54
C GLY A 77 7.46 -0.92 -6.45
N LYS A 78 6.59 -1.25 -7.40
CA LYS A 78 6.14 -2.63 -7.60
C LYS A 78 7.31 -3.51 -8.05
N LEU A 79 7.28 -4.78 -7.69
CA LEU A 79 8.23 -5.76 -8.20
C LEU A 79 8.01 -6.00 -9.70
N HIS A 80 9.09 -6.27 -10.42
CA HIS A 80 8.99 -6.61 -11.83
C HIS A 80 8.28 -7.94 -12.01
N GLU A 81 7.25 -8.00 -12.85
CA GLU A 81 6.32 -9.15 -12.99
C GLU A 81 7.06 -10.47 -13.23
N GLU A 82 8.01 -10.49 -14.19
CA GLU A 82 8.77 -11.71 -14.52
C GLU A 82 9.61 -12.21 -13.34
N THR A 83 10.33 -11.30 -12.67
CA THR A 83 11.18 -11.64 -11.52
C THR A 83 10.32 -12.16 -10.37
N TYR A 84 9.19 -11.50 -10.10
CA TYR A 84 8.30 -11.90 -9.03
C TYR A 84 7.58 -13.22 -9.34
N GLY A 85 7.16 -13.40 -10.59
CA GLY A 85 6.56 -14.65 -11.05
C GLY A 85 7.52 -15.83 -10.96
N GLY A 86 8.78 -15.65 -11.39
CA GLY A 86 9.82 -16.66 -11.24
C GLY A 86 10.09 -17.03 -9.77
N PHE A 87 10.12 -16.03 -8.88
CA PHE A 87 10.27 -16.26 -7.44
C PHE A 87 9.10 -17.08 -6.87
N ILE A 88 7.85 -16.74 -7.21
CA ILE A 88 6.67 -17.48 -6.77
C ILE A 88 6.73 -18.93 -7.25
N SER A 89 6.97 -19.15 -8.54
CA SER A 89 7.07 -20.51 -9.11
C SER A 89 8.19 -21.31 -8.47
N GLY A 90 9.35 -20.68 -8.22
CA GLY A 90 10.47 -21.29 -7.53
C GLY A 90 10.14 -21.75 -6.12
N LEU A 91 9.46 -20.92 -5.33
CA LEU A 91 9.00 -21.30 -3.99
C LEU A 91 8.01 -22.47 -4.01
N PHE A 92 7.03 -22.47 -4.91
CA PHE A 92 6.12 -23.60 -5.04
C PHE A 92 6.86 -24.88 -5.35
N LEU A 93 7.82 -24.84 -6.25
CA LEU A 93 8.64 -26.00 -6.63
C LEU A 93 9.54 -26.49 -5.48
N GLU A 94 10.16 -25.59 -4.75
CA GLU A 94 11.01 -25.89 -3.58
C GLU A 94 10.24 -26.70 -2.53
N TYR A 95 8.96 -26.38 -2.34
CA TYR A 95 8.09 -27.09 -1.40
C TYR A 95 7.19 -28.16 -2.05
N GLY A 96 7.64 -28.72 -3.19
CA GLY A 96 7.04 -29.91 -3.81
C GLY A 96 5.76 -29.68 -4.57
N LYS A 97 5.46 -28.43 -4.99
CA LYS A 97 4.28 -28.14 -5.80
C LYS A 97 4.65 -27.46 -7.12
N VAL A 98 3.83 -27.69 -8.14
CA VAL A 98 4.01 -27.07 -9.47
C VAL A 98 2.85 -26.14 -9.75
N ILE A 99 3.14 -24.87 -10.05
CA ILE A 99 2.17 -23.86 -10.48
C ILE A 99 2.52 -23.39 -11.89
N GLY A 100 1.51 -23.30 -12.78
CA GLY A 100 1.70 -22.80 -14.14
C GLY A 100 1.88 -21.29 -14.17
N GLU A 101 2.65 -20.78 -15.13
CA GLU A 101 2.92 -19.35 -15.30
C GLU A 101 1.65 -18.52 -15.46
N ASP A 102 0.65 -19.03 -16.18
CA ASP A 102 -0.65 -18.36 -16.35
C ASP A 102 -1.37 -18.15 -15.00
N LEU A 103 -1.27 -19.13 -14.08
CA LEU A 103 -1.87 -19.02 -12.75
C LEU A 103 -1.10 -18.05 -11.86
N VAL A 104 0.23 -18.02 -11.95
CA VAL A 104 1.06 -17.03 -11.26
C VAL A 104 0.71 -15.63 -11.75
N LYS A 105 0.60 -15.43 -13.04
CA LYS A 105 0.18 -14.16 -13.63
C LYS A 105 -1.23 -13.75 -13.18
N ASP A 106 -2.19 -14.67 -13.16
CA ASP A 106 -3.55 -14.42 -12.64
C ASP A 106 -3.54 -14.00 -11.17
N ILE A 107 -2.67 -14.60 -10.34
CA ILE A 107 -2.47 -14.22 -8.94
C ILE A 107 -1.94 -12.78 -8.86
N ILE A 108 -0.85 -12.46 -9.56
CA ILE A 108 -0.19 -11.16 -9.54
C ILE A 108 -1.15 -10.06 -10.00
N VAL A 109 -1.83 -10.24 -11.14
CA VAL A 109 -2.82 -9.29 -11.67
C VAL A 109 -4.00 -9.11 -10.72
N TRP A 110 -4.52 -10.20 -10.15
CA TRP A 110 -5.64 -10.11 -9.22
C TRP A 110 -5.27 -9.37 -7.93
N THR A 111 -4.03 -9.50 -7.46
CA THR A 111 -3.50 -8.80 -6.28
C THR A 111 -2.90 -7.43 -6.59
N ARG A 112 -2.98 -6.99 -7.86
CA ARG A 112 -2.45 -5.69 -8.34
C ARG A 112 -0.97 -5.48 -8.04
N ASP A 113 -0.16 -6.53 -8.16
CA ASP A 113 1.28 -6.54 -7.85
C ASP A 113 1.63 -6.15 -6.41
N HIS A 114 0.65 -6.20 -5.49
CA HIS A 114 0.90 -5.85 -4.09
C HIS A 114 1.40 -7.06 -3.32
N THR A 115 2.65 -7.01 -2.86
CA THR A 115 3.37 -8.15 -2.25
C THR A 115 2.61 -8.83 -1.12
N TYR A 116 2.03 -8.07 -0.18
CA TYR A 116 1.24 -8.62 0.93
C TYR A 116 0.04 -9.45 0.45
N TYR A 117 -0.74 -8.92 -0.50
CA TYR A 117 -1.94 -9.64 -1.01
C TYR A 117 -1.54 -10.82 -1.89
N THR A 118 -0.43 -10.69 -2.64
CA THR A 118 0.12 -11.80 -3.44
C THR A 118 0.58 -12.94 -2.54
N GLN A 119 1.34 -12.65 -1.49
CA GLN A 119 1.77 -13.66 -0.51
C GLN A 119 0.57 -14.31 0.17
N SER A 120 -0.42 -13.52 0.60
CA SER A 120 -1.63 -14.05 1.23
C SER A 120 -2.38 -15.03 0.30
N LEU A 121 -2.51 -14.69 -0.99
CA LEU A 121 -3.17 -15.54 -1.97
C LEU A 121 -2.33 -16.78 -2.29
N CYS A 122 -1.01 -16.63 -2.47
CA CYS A 122 -0.11 -17.77 -2.68
C CYS A 122 -0.15 -18.76 -1.51
N ASN A 123 -0.13 -18.27 -0.26
CA ASN A 123 -0.22 -19.12 0.94
C ASN A 123 -1.55 -19.90 0.97
N GLU A 124 -2.68 -19.26 0.67
CA GLU A 124 -3.97 -19.93 0.62
C GLU A 124 -4.02 -20.96 -0.51
N VAL A 125 -3.55 -20.61 -1.72
CA VAL A 125 -3.44 -21.54 -2.86
C VAL A 125 -2.57 -22.73 -2.50
N PHE A 126 -1.41 -22.47 -1.92
CA PHE A 126 -0.48 -23.53 -1.51
C PHE A 126 -1.11 -24.46 -0.48
N GLY A 127 -1.83 -23.93 0.51
CA GLY A 127 -2.47 -24.72 1.56
C GLY A 127 -3.55 -25.66 1.06
N ILE A 128 -4.31 -25.26 0.01
CA ILE A 128 -5.45 -26.06 -0.47
C ILE A 128 -5.18 -26.91 -1.72
N SER A 129 -4.08 -26.65 -2.44
CA SER A 129 -3.75 -27.37 -3.68
C SER A 129 -3.03 -28.69 -3.40
N GLY A 130 -3.14 -29.63 -4.35
CA GLY A 130 -2.28 -30.81 -4.44
C GLY A 130 -0.88 -30.47 -4.97
N GLU A 131 -0.15 -31.49 -5.45
CA GLU A 131 1.18 -31.32 -6.05
C GLU A 131 1.15 -30.41 -7.30
N LYS A 132 0.07 -30.47 -8.08
CA LYS A 132 -0.15 -29.60 -9.23
C LYS A 132 -1.28 -28.62 -8.92
N VAL A 133 -0.96 -27.33 -8.91
CA VAL A 133 -1.93 -26.25 -8.70
C VAL A 133 -2.86 -26.13 -9.91
N THR A 134 -4.15 -26.01 -9.66
CA THR A 134 -5.19 -25.86 -10.69
C THR A 134 -5.81 -24.46 -10.65
N ALA A 135 -6.47 -24.08 -11.74
CA ALA A 135 -7.24 -22.83 -11.79
C ALA A 135 -8.40 -22.82 -10.77
N GLU A 136 -8.94 -23.98 -10.41
CA GLU A 136 -9.99 -24.07 -9.38
C GLU A 136 -9.42 -23.80 -7.98
N ASP A 137 -8.21 -24.24 -7.68
CA ASP A 137 -7.55 -23.94 -6.40
C ASP A 137 -7.38 -22.42 -6.26
N VAL A 138 -6.89 -21.74 -7.30
CA VAL A 138 -6.74 -20.27 -7.29
C VAL A 138 -8.10 -19.59 -7.11
N ARG A 139 -9.15 -20.01 -7.82
CA ARG A 139 -10.51 -19.47 -7.65
C ARG A 139 -11.06 -19.69 -6.24
N LYS A 140 -10.85 -20.87 -5.69
CA LYS A 140 -11.28 -21.22 -4.32
C LYS A 140 -10.53 -20.36 -3.29
N ALA A 141 -9.21 -20.22 -3.42
CA ALA A 141 -8.40 -19.38 -2.54
C ALA A 141 -8.86 -17.91 -2.56
N LYS A 142 -9.14 -17.34 -3.76
CA LYS A 142 -9.71 -16.00 -3.89
C LYS A 142 -11.02 -15.84 -3.11
N ARG A 143 -11.95 -16.79 -3.27
CA ARG A 143 -13.24 -16.78 -2.55
C ARG A 143 -13.04 -16.89 -1.03
N THR A 144 -12.18 -17.80 -0.58
CA THR A 144 -11.88 -18.00 0.84
C THR A 144 -11.35 -16.71 1.46
N LEU A 145 -10.35 -16.05 0.84
CA LEU A 145 -9.77 -14.81 1.35
C LEU A 145 -10.78 -13.67 1.43
N LEU A 146 -11.67 -13.53 0.45
CA LEU A 146 -12.74 -12.53 0.50
C LEU A 146 -13.75 -12.85 1.61
N SER A 147 -14.12 -14.13 1.78
CA SER A 147 -15.03 -14.57 2.83
C SER A 147 -14.47 -14.32 4.23
N LEU A 148 -13.19 -14.66 4.47
CA LEU A 148 -12.52 -14.45 5.75
C LEU A 148 -12.41 -12.96 6.14
N ASN A 149 -12.46 -12.05 5.17
CA ASN A 149 -12.41 -10.61 5.41
C ASN A 149 -13.78 -9.94 5.44
N THR A 150 -14.89 -10.68 5.27
CA THR A 150 -16.23 -10.10 5.13
C THR A 150 -16.62 -9.25 6.34
N ASP A 151 -16.38 -9.71 7.56
CA ASP A 151 -16.73 -8.97 8.77
C ASP A 151 -16.00 -7.62 8.84
N ARG A 152 -14.71 -7.61 8.50
CA ARG A 152 -13.93 -6.37 8.39
C ARG A 152 -14.50 -5.42 7.33
N PHE A 153 -14.96 -5.94 6.21
CA PHE A 153 -15.57 -5.11 5.16
C PHE A 153 -16.93 -4.54 5.58
N LEU A 154 -17.70 -5.28 6.39
CA LEU A 154 -18.94 -4.79 6.99
C LEU A 154 -18.68 -3.69 8.03
N GLU A 155 -17.61 -3.80 8.81
CA GLU A 155 -17.18 -2.73 9.72
C GLU A 155 -16.81 -1.46 8.96
N ILE A 156 -16.03 -1.57 7.86
CA ILE A 156 -15.70 -0.44 6.99
C ILE A 156 -17.00 0.20 6.44
N LYS A 157 -17.98 -0.60 6.04
CA LYS A 157 -19.29 -0.10 5.61
C LYS A 157 -19.99 0.70 6.72
N ARG A 158 -19.91 0.27 7.98
CA ARG A 158 -20.53 0.96 9.13
C ARG A 158 -19.90 2.32 9.43
N ILE A 159 -18.59 2.47 9.23
CA ILE A 159 -17.87 3.73 9.48
C ILE A 159 -17.88 4.68 8.27
N THR A 160 -18.50 4.28 7.17
CA THR A 160 -18.66 5.11 5.97
C THR A 160 -20.10 5.58 5.82
N THR A 161 -20.29 6.79 5.30
CA THR A 161 -21.62 7.26 4.92
C THR A 161 -22.11 6.55 3.66
N PRO A 162 -23.42 6.54 3.36
CA PRO A 162 -23.94 5.96 2.12
C PRO A 162 -23.27 6.53 0.86
N SER A 163 -23.00 7.84 0.83
CA SER A 163 -22.31 8.49 -0.30
C SER A 163 -20.85 8.04 -0.41
N GLN A 164 -20.13 7.93 0.70
CA GLN A 164 -18.75 7.40 0.74
C GLN A 164 -18.71 5.96 0.28
N TRP A 165 -19.61 5.10 0.76
CA TRP A 165 -19.69 3.70 0.36
C TRP A 165 -19.99 3.54 -1.13
N LYS A 166 -20.90 4.37 -1.68
CA LYS A 166 -21.21 4.41 -3.09
C LYS A 166 -20.00 4.80 -3.94
N LEU A 167 -19.27 5.84 -3.52
CA LEU A 167 -18.05 6.27 -4.18
C LEU A 167 -16.97 5.19 -4.11
N LEU A 168 -16.78 4.56 -2.94
CA LEU A 168 -15.80 3.48 -2.77
C LEU A 168 -16.08 2.31 -3.72
N LYS A 169 -17.34 1.90 -3.89
CA LYS A 169 -17.75 0.91 -4.90
C LYS A 169 -17.46 1.37 -6.32
N ALA A 170 -17.75 2.63 -6.63
CA ALA A 170 -17.49 3.19 -7.95
C ALA A 170 -15.99 3.13 -8.30
N VAL A 171 -15.13 3.52 -7.36
CA VAL A 171 -13.67 3.46 -7.54
C VAL A 171 -13.18 2.02 -7.66
N ALA A 172 -13.73 1.08 -6.88
CA ALA A 172 -13.39 -0.33 -6.99
C ALA A 172 -13.69 -0.89 -8.38
N LYS A 173 -14.90 -0.61 -8.93
CA LYS A 173 -15.33 -1.09 -10.25
C LYS A 173 -14.50 -0.53 -11.41
N GLU A 174 -13.95 0.65 -11.28
CA GLU A 174 -13.03 1.21 -12.29
C GLU A 174 -11.58 0.75 -12.10
N GLY A 175 -11.24 0.27 -10.89
CA GLY A 175 -9.86 -0.05 -10.51
C GLY A 175 -9.04 1.19 -10.20
N GLU A 176 -8.87 2.09 -11.18
CA GLU A 176 -8.19 3.38 -11.05
C GLU A 176 -9.05 4.50 -11.63
N VAL A 177 -9.14 5.63 -10.93
CA VAL A 177 -9.94 6.78 -11.34
C VAL A 177 -9.08 8.05 -11.36
N ARG A 178 -8.96 8.67 -12.54
CA ARG A 178 -8.21 9.94 -12.72
C ARG A 178 -9.11 11.17 -12.60
N LYS A 179 -10.38 11.07 -13.01
CA LYS A 179 -11.34 12.18 -13.06
C LYS A 179 -12.63 11.84 -12.31
N PRO A 180 -12.59 11.77 -10.96
CA PRO A 180 -13.73 11.30 -10.15
C PRO A 180 -14.94 12.25 -10.20
N THR A 181 -14.78 13.47 -10.71
CA THR A 181 -15.85 14.47 -10.85
C THR A 181 -16.36 14.61 -12.28
N SER A 182 -15.86 13.83 -13.23
CA SER A 182 -16.32 13.92 -14.61
C SER A 182 -17.79 13.52 -14.75
N ALA A 183 -18.51 14.17 -15.65
CA ALA A 183 -19.92 13.86 -15.91
C ALA A 183 -20.15 12.38 -16.26
N ALA A 184 -19.20 11.78 -17.01
CA ALA A 184 -19.24 10.37 -17.37
C ALA A 184 -19.16 9.45 -16.14
N PHE A 185 -18.20 9.71 -15.22
CA PHE A 185 -18.05 8.91 -14.01
C PHE A 185 -19.26 9.09 -13.07
N LEU A 186 -19.73 10.33 -12.89
CA LEU A 186 -20.90 10.63 -12.05
C LEU A 186 -22.15 9.90 -12.58
N SER A 187 -22.41 10.00 -13.88
CA SER A 187 -23.58 9.37 -14.52
C SER A 187 -23.47 7.85 -14.46
N LYS A 188 -22.31 7.27 -14.83
CA LYS A 188 -22.08 5.81 -14.83
C LYS A 188 -22.36 5.18 -13.46
N HIS A 189 -21.96 5.85 -12.38
CA HIS A 189 -22.09 5.33 -11.02
C HIS A 189 -23.26 5.94 -10.22
N GLY A 190 -24.08 6.79 -10.85
CA GLY A 190 -25.22 7.44 -10.21
C GLY A 190 -24.81 8.30 -9.00
N LEU A 191 -23.67 8.97 -9.08
CA LEU A 191 -23.17 9.87 -8.04
C LEU A 191 -23.82 11.26 -8.18
N THR A 192 -24.03 11.97 -7.07
CA THR A 192 -24.88 13.16 -7.05
C THR A 192 -24.28 14.38 -7.72
N SER A 193 -23.05 14.76 -7.33
CA SER A 193 -22.39 15.97 -7.87
C SER A 193 -20.89 15.95 -7.63
N GLY A 194 -20.15 16.71 -8.43
CA GLY A 194 -18.69 16.83 -8.31
C GLY A 194 -18.24 17.28 -6.91
N PRO A 195 -18.80 18.38 -6.34
CA PRO A 195 -18.44 18.82 -4.98
C PRO A 195 -18.69 17.77 -3.89
N ALA A 196 -19.81 17.03 -3.97
CA ALA A 196 -20.13 15.97 -3.01
C ALA A 196 -19.13 14.79 -3.12
N VAL A 197 -18.74 14.45 -4.36
CA VAL A 197 -17.72 13.43 -4.61
C VAL A 197 -16.37 13.87 -4.05
N LEU A 198 -15.92 15.10 -4.27
CA LEU A 198 -14.64 15.60 -3.74
C LEU A 198 -14.61 15.57 -2.20
N LYS A 199 -15.71 15.98 -1.54
CA LYS A 199 -15.82 15.90 -0.08
C LYS A 199 -15.71 14.45 0.42
N SER A 200 -16.44 13.54 -0.23
CA SER A 200 -16.39 12.11 0.11
C SER A 200 -15.02 11.51 -0.15
N LEU A 201 -14.40 11.87 -1.27
CA LEU A 201 -13.08 11.41 -1.68
C LEU A 201 -11.99 11.80 -0.67
N LYS A 202 -11.96 13.09 -0.29
CA LYS A 202 -11.04 13.58 0.73
C LYS A 202 -11.17 12.79 2.02
N SER A 203 -12.39 12.60 2.51
CA SER A 203 -12.64 11.83 3.73
C SER A 203 -12.25 10.35 3.61
N LEU A 204 -12.39 9.75 2.43
CA LEU A 204 -11.96 8.37 2.18
C LEU A 204 -10.43 8.23 2.10
N VAL A 205 -9.74 9.25 1.58
CA VAL A 205 -8.27 9.33 1.60
C VAL A 205 -7.78 9.52 3.03
N ASP A 206 -8.37 10.44 3.80
CA ASP A 206 -8.02 10.68 5.22
C ASP A 206 -8.23 9.42 6.09
N LYS A 207 -9.20 8.56 5.72
CA LYS A 207 -9.47 7.26 6.37
C LYS A 207 -8.60 6.11 5.83
N GLU A 208 -7.70 6.38 4.91
CA GLU A 208 -6.87 5.38 4.24
C GLU A 208 -7.69 4.25 3.54
N LEU A 209 -8.92 4.55 3.11
CA LEU A 209 -9.75 3.64 2.33
C LEU A 209 -9.53 3.80 0.82
N ILE A 210 -9.15 5.00 0.38
CA ILE A 210 -8.70 5.31 -0.98
C ILE A 210 -7.26 5.78 -0.93
N LEU A 211 -6.44 5.21 -1.81
CA LEU A 211 -5.09 5.65 -2.09
C LEU A 211 -5.13 6.73 -3.17
N GLU A 212 -4.53 7.88 -2.90
CA GLU A 212 -4.24 8.90 -3.89
C GLU A 212 -2.78 8.79 -4.32
N THR A 213 -2.55 8.57 -5.60
CA THR A 213 -1.21 8.53 -6.19
C THR A 213 -1.03 9.76 -7.08
N LEU A 214 -0.06 10.61 -6.72
CA LEU A 214 0.29 11.79 -7.52
C LEU A 214 1.13 11.37 -8.74
N THR A 215 0.74 11.83 -9.91
CA THR A 215 1.47 11.65 -11.17
C THR A 215 1.68 13.02 -11.83
N LEU A 216 2.52 13.06 -12.88
CA LEU A 216 2.71 14.29 -13.68
C LEU A 216 1.41 14.78 -14.35
N GLU A 217 0.45 13.87 -14.58
CA GLU A 217 -0.84 14.17 -15.20
C GLU A 217 -1.96 14.47 -14.19
N GLY A 218 -1.66 14.42 -12.88
CA GLY A 218 -2.61 14.62 -11.79
C GLY A 218 -2.77 13.40 -10.87
N SER A 219 -3.81 13.42 -10.06
CA SER A 219 -4.06 12.35 -9.07
C SER A 219 -4.77 11.15 -9.69
N ILE A 220 -4.35 9.96 -9.27
CA ILE A 220 -5.03 8.68 -9.54
C ILE A 220 -5.56 8.15 -8.19
N TYR A 221 -6.81 7.74 -8.18
CA TYR A 221 -7.48 7.21 -7.00
C TYR A 221 -7.80 5.73 -7.18
N SER A 222 -7.45 4.92 -6.19
CA SER A 222 -7.78 3.49 -6.15
C SER A 222 -8.16 3.07 -4.73
N VAL A 223 -8.89 1.97 -4.58
CA VAL A 223 -9.15 1.42 -3.25
C VAL A 223 -7.85 0.90 -2.66
N TYR A 224 -7.51 1.35 -1.44
CA TYR A 224 -6.24 1.02 -0.79
C TYR A 224 -6.09 -0.47 -0.54
N ASN A 225 -7.09 -1.10 0.06
CA ASN A 225 -7.09 -2.54 0.36
C ASN A 225 -7.57 -3.33 -0.87
N VAL A 226 -6.69 -4.15 -1.44
CA VAL A 226 -6.99 -4.92 -2.66
C VAL A 226 -8.12 -5.92 -2.44
N PHE A 227 -8.17 -6.61 -1.30
CA PHE A 227 -9.26 -7.57 -1.03
C PHE A 227 -10.60 -6.85 -0.88
N LEU A 228 -10.63 -5.69 -0.24
CA LEU A 228 -11.83 -4.84 -0.19
C LEU A 228 -12.25 -4.40 -1.60
N SER A 229 -11.30 -4.00 -2.45
CA SER A 229 -11.61 -3.66 -3.84
C SER A 229 -12.26 -4.82 -4.57
N ARG A 230 -11.68 -6.00 -4.51
CA ARG A 230 -12.21 -7.22 -5.14
C ARG A 230 -13.59 -7.61 -4.60
N TYR A 231 -13.83 -7.43 -3.31
CA TYR A 231 -15.14 -7.62 -2.71
C TYR A 231 -16.16 -6.61 -3.27
N LEU A 232 -15.81 -5.33 -3.36
CA LEU A 232 -16.69 -4.25 -3.83
C LEU A 232 -17.00 -4.34 -5.33
N GLU A 233 -16.07 -4.86 -6.14
CA GLU A 233 -16.28 -5.11 -7.58
C GLU A 233 -17.45 -6.06 -7.84
N ASN A 234 -17.72 -6.98 -6.91
CA ASN A 234 -18.76 -8.00 -7.01
C ASN A 234 -20.13 -7.57 -6.38
N LEU A 235 -20.21 -6.34 -5.85
CA LEU A 235 -21.43 -5.74 -5.29
C LEU A 235 -22.10 -4.79 -6.30
#